data_ddde96e32c76acd17bd471b4a443f698
#
_entry.id   ddde96e32c76acd17bd471b4a443f698
#
_cell.length_a   1.000
_cell.length_b   1.000
_cell.length_c   1.000
_cell.angle_alpha   90.00
_cell.angle_beta   90.00
_cell.angle_gamma   90.00
#
_symmetry.space_group_name_H-M   'P 1'
#
loop_
_entity.id
_entity.type
_entity.pdbx_description
1 polymer ?
#
loop_
_entity_poly.entity_id
_entity_poly.type
_entity_poly.pdbx_seq_one_letter_code
_entity_poly.pdbx_strand_id
1 'polypeptide(L)'
;ESALSFRFFRELLMEQCGDEATNRIIVTTDAKKGALYELAQREGYKTFVIPDNIGGRYSVLTPVGLLPMAYAGIDIEDVLEGASLAFEDCRHVDLQKNDAYRYAVIRNLLMAEDKHIEVMVQYEPKLYYFTEWWKQLFGESEGKDGKGLFPANLSFSTDLHSMGQYLQQGPRHMFETVLWVDEPDVDWSITGLGDETDGLSYLEGKGLNYVNKIAMEASTQAHSEGGVPTLLFHFSRLDAHTFGYAVYFFMMACAMSAYLLGVNPFNQPGVETYKRNMYRLLTSDEEQN
;
A
#
# COMPACT_ATOMS: atom_id res chain seq x y z
N GLU A 1 12.84 14.38 -3.74
CA GLU A 1 13.45 13.52 -2.69
C GLU A 1 14.37 12.47 -3.31
N SER A 2 13.91 11.64 -4.26
CA SER A 2 14.71 10.56 -4.87
C SER A 2 16.03 11.05 -5.48
N ALA A 3 16.03 12.21 -6.15
CA ALA A 3 17.24 12.78 -6.73
C ALA A 3 18.25 13.23 -5.67
N LEU A 4 17.78 13.74 -4.53
CA LEU A 4 18.65 14.10 -3.39
C LEU A 4 19.23 12.84 -2.74
N SER A 5 18.40 11.86 -2.43
CA SER A 5 18.86 10.57 -1.89
C SER A 5 19.91 9.92 -2.81
N PHE A 6 19.67 9.95 -4.13
CA PHE A 6 20.63 9.43 -5.09
C PHE A 6 22.00 10.15 -5.01
N ARG A 7 22.05 11.48 -4.85
CA ARG A 7 23.30 12.21 -4.71
C ARG A 7 24.09 11.75 -3.50
N PHE A 8 23.45 11.64 -2.33
CA PHE A 8 24.11 11.18 -1.10
C PHE A 8 24.60 9.74 -1.20
N PHE A 9 23.77 8.82 -1.67
CA PHE A 9 24.17 7.41 -1.79
C PHE A 9 25.24 7.20 -2.87
N ARG A 10 25.19 7.97 -3.97
CA ARG A 10 26.23 7.92 -5.00
C ARG A 10 27.59 8.38 -4.44
N GLU A 11 27.61 9.49 -3.70
CA GLU A 11 28.83 10.01 -3.07
C GLU A 11 29.42 8.97 -2.10
N LEU A 12 28.62 8.43 -1.20
CA LEU A 12 29.03 7.37 -0.27
C LEU A 12 29.57 6.14 -0.99
N LEU A 13 28.92 5.73 -2.08
CA LEU A 13 29.35 4.57 -2.86
C LEU A 13 30.69 4.84 -3.58
N MET A 14 30.90 6.06 -4.12
CA MET A 14 32.16 6.46 -4.73
C MET A 14 33.30 6.48 -3.71
N GLU A 15 33.06 6.99 -2.50
CA GLU A 15 34.03 6.97 -1.41
C GLU A 15 34.45 5.55 -1.00
N GLN A 16 33.50 4.62 -0.95
CA GLN A 16 33.73 3.25 -0.50
C GLN A 16 34.30 2.32 -1.58
N CYS A 17 33.91 2.50 -2.84
CA CYS A 17 34.17 1.56 -3.92
C CYS A 17 35.06 2.15 -5.06
N GLY A 18 35.34 3.45 -5.04
CA GLY A 18 36.11 4.10 -6.09
C GLY A 18 35.55 3.86 -7.49
N ASP A 19 36.38 3.46 -8.44
CA ASP A 19 35.98 3.22 -9.84
C ASP A 19 34.95 2.11 -10.02
N GLU A 20 34.84 1.17 -9.06
CA GLU A 20 33.84 0.11 -9.08
C GLU A 20 32.40 0.58 -8.73
N ALA A 21 32.26 1.81 -8.21
CA ALA A 21 30.95 2.35 -7.81
C ALA A 21 29.97 2.40 -8.97
N THR A 22 30.41 2.74 -10.17
CA THR A 22 29.59 2.81 -11.39
C THR A 22 28.93 1.47 -11.71
N ASN A 23 29.65 0.37 -11.55
CA ASN A 23 29.14 -0.99 -11.81
C ASN A 23 28.10 -1.45 -10.78
N ARG A 24 28.01 -0.76 -9.63
CA ARG A 24 27.08 -1.07 -8.54
C ARG A 24 25.81 -0.24 -8.57
N ILE A 25 25.69 0.70 -9.51
CA ILE A 25 24.52 1.54 -9.68
C ILE A 25 23.63 0.96 -10.78
N ILE A 26 22.40 0.64 -10.42
CA ILE A 26 21.36 0.19 -11.33
C ILE A 26 20.24 1.23 -11.30
N VAL A 27 19.83 1.70 -12.48
CA VAL A 27 18.86 2.77 -12.64
C VAL A 27 17.58 2.25 -13.29
N THR A 28 16.44 2.57 -12.71
CA THR A 28 15.12 2.35 -13.33
C THR A 28 14.56 3.71 -13.72
N THR A 29 14.39 3.97 -15.03
CA THR A 29 14.01 5.29 -15.55
C THR A 29 13.28 5.19 -16.89
N ASP A 30 12.89 6.34 -17.47
CA ASP A 30 12.34 6.45 -18.82
C ASP A 30 13.31 5.89 -19.87
N ALA A 31 12.79 5.39 -20.98
CA ALA A 31 13.58 4.78 -22.06
C ALA A 31 14.37 5.78 -22.90
N LYS A 32 13.97 7.05 -22.94
CA LYS A 32 14.42 8.01 -23.98
C LYS A 32 14.80 9.39 -23.46
N LYS A 33 14.32 9.79 -22.28
CA LYS A 33 14.41 11.18 -21.79
C LYS A 33 14.47 11.29 -20.27
N GLY A 34 14.85 12.47 -19.81
CA GLY A 34 14.89 12.82 -18.39
C GLY A 34 16.32 12.82 -17.82
N ALA A 35 16.51 13.62 -16.77
CA ALA A 35 17.83 13.85 -16.19
C ALA A 35 18.54 12.56 -15.73
N LEU A 36 17.79 11.60 -15.18
CA LEU A 36 18.34 10.32 -14.75
C LEU A 36 18.71 9.42 -15.94
N TYR A 37 17.93 9.45 -17.02
CA TYR A 37 18.28 8.77 -18.27
C TYR A 37 19.59 9.32 -18.85
N GLU A 38 19.69 10.64 -18.99
CA GLU A 38 20.88 11.31 -19.53
C GLU A 38 22.12 11.02 -18.66
N LEU A 39 21.97 11.08 -17.34
CA LEU A 39 23.03 10.72 -16.40
C LEU A 39 23.45 9.26 -16.58
N ALA A 40 22.50 8.33 -16.66
CA ALA A 40 22.80 6.91 -16.81
C ALA A 40 23.55 6.60 -18.12
N GLN A 41 23.17 7.26 -19.23
CA GLN A 41 23.88 7.13 -20.51
C GLN A 41 25.31 7.68 -20.42
N ARG A 42 25.51 8.83 -19.78
CA ARG A 42 26.83 9.45 -19.64
C ARG A 42 27.77 8.67 -18.76
N GLU A 43 27.29 8.16 -17.64
CA GLU A 43 28.09 7.44 -16.64
C GLU A 43 28.16 5.92 -16.92
N GLY A 44 27.37 5.39 -17.87
CA GLY A 44 27.36 3.97 -18.21
C GLY A 44 26.62 3.08 -17.19
N TYR A 45 25.64 3.60 -16.45
CA TYR A 45 24.87 2.81 -15.48
C TYR A 45 24.02 1.76 -16.16
N LYS A 46 23.88 0.60 -15.54
CA LYS A 46 22.92 -0.42 -15.95
C LYS A 46 21.48 0.10 -15.78
N THR A 47 20.67 -0.01 -16.84
CA THR A 47 19.34 0.61 -16.87
C THR A 47 18.25 -0.41 -17.05
N PHE A 48 17.14 -0.22 -16.32
CA PHE A 48 15.84 -0.83 -16.57
C PHE A 48 14.84 0.26 -16.97
N VAL A 49 13.88 -0.09 -17.80
CA VAL A 49 12.91 0.86 -18.36
C VAL A 49 11.59 0.78 -17.62
N ILE A 50 11.05 1.92 -17.22
CA ILE A 50 9.66 2.05 -16.81
C ILE A 50 8.84 2.38 -18.07
N PRO A 51 7.75 1.64 -18.36
CA PRO A 51 6.83 2.01 -19.42
C PRO A 51 6.28 3.43 -19.20
N ASP A 52 6.28 4.25 -20.22
CA ASP A 52 5.92 5.69 -20.17
C ASP A 52 4.43 5.94 -19.86
N ASN A 53 3.60 4.92 -20.00
CA ASN A 53 2.17 4.94 -19.69
C ASN A 53 1.83 4.41 -18.28
N ILE A 54 2.82 4.05 -17.45
CA ILE A 54 2.61 3.58 -16.07
C ILE A 54 3.08 4.65 -15.07
N GLY A 55 2.14 5.18 -14.29
CA GLY A 55 2.42 6.11 -13.20
C GLY A 55 3.03 5.44 -11.96
N GLY A 56 3.69 6.23 -11.10
CA GLY A 56 4.45 5.72 -9.94
C GLY A 56 3.66 4.77 -9.02
N ARG A 57 2.45 5.13 -8.63
CA ARG A 57 1.60 4.30 -7.75
C ARG A 57 1.10 3.00 -8.36
N TYR A 58 1.17 2.87 -9.69
CA TYR A 58 0.85 1.65 -10.44
C TYR A 58 2.11 0.86 -10.85
N SER A 59 3.31 1.25 -10.42
CA SER A 59 4.57 0.71 -10.94
C SER A 59 5.16 -0.47 -10.14
N VAL A 60 4.47 -0.98 -9.11
CA VAL A 60 4.97 -2.07 -8.25
C VAL A 60 5.36 -3.31 -9.06
N LEU A 61 4.59 -3.68 -10.07
CA LEU A 61 4.82 -4.85 -10.94
C LEU A 61 5.70 -4.53 -12.17
N THR A 62 6.43 -3.40 -12.14
CA THR A 62 7.44 -3.04 -13.13
C THR A 62 8.84 -3.17 -12.51
N PRO A 63 9.92 -2.92 -13.26
CA PRO A 63 11.27 -2.90 -12.67
C PRO A 63 11.43 -1.99 -11.44
N VAL A 64 10.54 -1.01 -11.22
CA VAL A 64 10.55 -0.16 -10.01
C VAL A 64 10.37 -0.98 -8.72
N GLY A 65 9.45 -1.93 -8.72
CA GLY A 65 9.22 -2.81 -7.56
C GLY A 65 9.96 -4.14 -7.68
N LEU A 66 9.97 -4.74 -8.88
CA LEU A 66 10.53 -6.09 -9.07
C LEU A 66 12.05 -6.16 -8.84
N LEU A 67 12.81 -5.11 -9.22
CA LEU A 67 14.25 -5.10 -9.00
C LEU A 67 14.64 -5.12 -7.50
N PRO A 68 14.12 -4.24 -6.64
CA PRO A 68 14.42 -4.31 -5.22
C PRO A 68 13.89 -5.60 -4.55
N MET A 69 12.74 -6.16 -5.00
CA MET A 69 12.24 -7.45 -4.52
C MET A 69 13.21 -8.58 -4.85
N ALA A 70 13.68 -8.66 -6.11
CA ALA A 70 14.67 -9.65 -6.52
C ALA A 70 15.98 -9.51 -5.74
N TYR A 71 16.44 -8.27 -5.48
CA TYR A 71 17.61 -8.01 -4.67
C TYR A 71 17.44 -8.46 -3.22
N ALA A 72 16.23 -8.32 -2.67
CA ALA A 72 15.89 -8.79 -1.33
C ALA A 72 15.68 -10.31 -1.23
N GLY A 73 15.77 -11.04 -2.36
CA GLY A 73 15.61 -12.49 -2.40
C GLY A 73 14.14 -12.95 -2.48
N ILE A 74 13.22 -12.04 -2.80
CA ILE A 74 11.82 -12.38 -3.05
C ILE A 74 11.69 -12.99 -4.45
N ASP A 75 10.96 -14.08 -4.56
CA ASP A 75 10.67 -14.72 -5.84
C ASP A 75 9.72 -13.85 -6.68
N ILE A 76 10.30 -13.12 -7.64
CA ILE A 76 9.53 -12.20 -8.50
C ILE A 76 8.70 -12.93 -9.55
N GLU A 77 9.03 -14.18 -9.89
CA GLU A 77 8.23 -15.00 -10.80
C GLU A 77 6.91 -15.37 -10.11
N ASP A 78 6.98 -15.79 -8.84
CA ASP A 78 5.81 -16.09 -8.02
C ASP A 78 4.94 -14.82 -7.77
N VAL A 79 5.55 -13.64 -7.58
CA VAL A 79 4.82 -12.36 -7.55
C VAL A 79 4.03 -12.13 -8.85
N LEU A 80 4.66 -12.37 -10.00
CA LEU A 80 4.01 -12.15 -11.30
C LEU A 80 2.97 -13.22 -11.61
N GLU A 81 3.13 -14.44 -11.13
CA GLU A 81 2.10 -15.50 -11.23
C GLU A 81 0.86 -15.11 -10.42
N GLY A 82 1.01 -14.64 -9.19
CA GLY A 82 -0.10 -14.12 -8.39
C GLY A 82 -0.82 -12.94 -9.06
N ALA A 83 -0.07 -11.99 -9.61
CA ALA A 83 -0.63 -10.87 -10.35
C ALA A 83 -1.36 -11.31 -11.63
N SER A 84 -0.84 -12.32 -12.32
CA SER A 84 -1.48 -12.90 -13.50
C SER A 84 -2.81 -13.60 -13.17
N LEU A 85 -2.87 -14.30 -12.05
CA LEU A 85 -4.12 -14.90 -11.56
C LEU A 85 -5.15 -13.81 -11.26
N ALA A 86 -4.77 -12.74 -10.55
CA ALA A 86 -5.64 -11.61 -10.28
C ALA A 86 -6.12 -10.93 -11.57
N PHE A 87 -5.26 -10.84 -12.60
CA PHE A 87 -5.65 -10.31 -13.91
C PHE A 87 -6.77 -11.17 -14.54
N GLU A 88 -6.64 -12.48 -14.51
CA GLU A 88 -7.68 -13.38 -15.06
C GLU A 88 -9.01 -13.23 -14.29
N ASP A 89 -8.98 -13.17 -12.96
CA ASP A 89 -10.16 -12.98 -12.13
C ASP A 89 -10.83 -11.61 -12.38
N CYS A 90 -10.02 -10.57 -12.54
CA CYS A 90 -10.51 -9.21 -12.79
C CYS A 90 -11.01 -8.96 -14.23
N ARG A 91 -10.86 -9.90 -15.16
CA ARG A 91 -11.40 -9.78 -16.54
C ARG A 91 -12.91 -9.98 -16.62
N HIS A 92 -13.52 -10.59 -15.63
CA HIS A 92 -14.96 -10.81 -15.62
C HIS A 92 -15.69 -9.47 -15.42
N VAL A 93 -16.67 -9.19 -16.29
CA VAL A 93 -17.56 -8.02 -16.14
C VAL A 93 -18.69 -8.25 -15.15
N ASP A 94 -18.93 -9.49 -14.77
CA ASP A 94 -19.96 -9.88 -13.80
C ASP A 94 -19.49 -9.60 -12.39
N LEU A 95 -20.20 -8.73 -11.66
CA LEU A 95 -19.89 -8.38 -10.29
C LEU A 95 -19.88 -9.57 -9.32
N GLN A 96 -20.60 -10.65 -9.63
CA GLN A 96 -20.59 -11.87 -8.80
C GLN A 96 -19.28 -12.67 -8.94
N LYS A 97 -18.53 -12.41 -9.98
CA LYS A 97 -17.27 -13.10 -10.30
C LYS A 97 -16.04 -12.20 -10.20
N ASN A 98 -16.22 -10.93 -9.95
CA ASN A 98 -15.13 -9.95 -9.91
C ASN A 98 -15.18 -9.14 -8.63
N ASP A 99 -14.41 -9.59 -7.65
CA ASP A 99 -14.34 -8.97 -6.34
C ASP A 99 -13.71 -7.57 -6.36
N ALA A 100 -12.80 -7.30 -7.30
CA ALA A 100 -12.23 -5.96 -7.46
C ALA A 100 -13.30 -4.95 -7.90
N TYR A 101 -14.18 -5.34 -8.83
CA TYR A 101 -15.30 -4.49 -9.24
C TYR A 101 -16.36 -4.37 -8.15
N ARG A 102 -16.63 -5.46 -7.43
CA ARG A 102 -17.55 -5.46 -6.30
C ARG A 102 -17.07 -4.51 -5.19
N TYR A 103 -15.78 -4.57 -4.85
CA TYR A 103 -15.17 -3.65 -3.90
C TYR A 103 -15.28 -2.19 -4.37
N ALA A 104 -14.95 -1.90 -5.62
CA ALA A 104 -15.09 -0.57 -6.20
C ALA A 104 -16.54 -0.03 -6.12
N VAL A 105 -17.53 -0.87 -6.42
CA VAL A 105 -18.96 -0.50 -6.32
C VAL A 105 -19.37 -0.25 -4.88
N ILE A 106 -19.02 -1.12 -3.93
CA ILE A 106 -19.35 -0.97 -2.52
C ILE A 106 -18.78 0.34 -1.95
N ARG A 107 -17.53 0.65 -2.25
CA ARG A 107 -16.90 1.93 -1.84
C ARG A 107 -17.68 3.14 -2.33
N ASN A 108 -18.08 3.16 -3.59
CA ASN A 108 -18.86 4.25 -4.16
C ASN A 108 -20.29 4.35 -3.58
N LEU A 109 -20.93 3.22 -3.26
CA LEU A 109 -22.22 3.20 -2.59
C LEU A 109 -22.11 3.72 -1.15
N LEU A 110 -21.08 3.30 -0.40
CA LEU A 110 -20.84 3.79 0.96
C LEU A 110 -20.55 5.30 0.96
N MET A 111 -19.81 5.80 -0.02
CA MET A 111 -19.60 7.25 -0.17
C MET A 111 -20.90 7.98 -0.45
N ALA A 112 -21.82 7.42 -1.22
CA ALA A 112 -23.15 7.99 -1.47
C ALA A 112 -24.04 7.97 -0.20
N GLU A 113 -23.71 7.15 0.79
CA GLU A 113 -24.34 7.09 2.11
C GLU A 113 -23.54 7.90 3.18
N ASP A 114 -22.87 8.98 2.78
CA ASP A 114 -22.09 9.88 3.63
C ASP A 114 -20.90 9.22 4.37
N LYS A 115 -20.40 8.08 3.89
CA LYS A 115 -19.16 7.48 4.37
C LYS A 115 -17.99 8.01 3.56
N HIS A 116 -17.35 9.08 4.02
CA HIS A 116 -16.31 9.79 3.27
C HIS A 116 -14.87 9.37 3.62
N ILE A 117 -14.70 8.51 4.63
CA ILE A 117 -13.40 8.02 5.07
C ILE A 117 -13.41 6.50 4.99
N GLU A 118 -12.48 5.95 4.24
CA GLU A 118 -12.18 4.53 4.27
C GLU A 118 -10.92 4.28 5.12
N VAL A 119 -11.06 3.43 6.13
CA VAL A 119 -9.98 3.07 7.03
C VAL A 119 -9.54 1.64 6.71
N MET A 120 -8.40 1.49 6.07
CA MET A 120 -7.80 0.17 5.91
C MET A 120 -7.11 -0.25 7.21
N VAL A 121 -7.55 -1.36 7.77
CA VAL A 121 -7.08 -1.90 9.04
C VAL A 121 -6.29 -3.18 8.79
N GLN A 122 -5.11 -3.29 9.38
CA GLN A 122 -4.33 -4.52 9.32
C GLN A 122 -3.98 -5.01 10.73
N TYR A 123 -3.98 -6.33 10.93
CA TYR A 123 -3.61 -7.03 12.16
C TYR A 123 -2.25 -7.72 12.06
N GLU A 124 -1.64 -7.71 10.87
CA GLU A 124 -0.31 -8.23 10.60
C GLU A 124 0.65 -7.07 10.31
N PRO A 125 1.65 -6.80 11.17
CA PRO A 125 2.55 -5.64 11.02
C PRO A 125 3.29 -5.58 9.69
N LYS A 126 3.53 -6.71 9.03
CA LYS A 126 4.18 -6.76 7.71
C LYS A 126 3.36 -6.06 6.62
N LEU A 127 2.05 -5.92 6.81
CA LEU A 127 1.18 -5.21 5.87
C LEU A 127 1.25 -3.68 5.99
N TYR A 128 1.99 -3.12 6.95
CA TYR A 128 2.03 -1.67 7.16
C TYR A 128 2.35 -0.90 5.89
N TYR A 129 3.45 -1.23 5.19
CA TYR A 129 3.82 -0.53 3.96
C TYR A 129 2.90 -0.86 2.77
N PHE A 130 2.22 -2.00 2.79
CA PHE A 130 1.17 -2.30 1.84
C PHE A 130 -0.02 -1.35 2.00
N THR A 131 -0.45 -1.07 3.23
CA THR A 131 -1.52 -0.10 3.50
C THR A 131 -1.10 1.34 3.20
N GLU A 132 0.18 1.70 3.37
CA GLU A 132 0.73 2.99 2.94
C GLU A 132 0.70 3.16 1.41
N TRP A 133 1.08 2.11 0.66
CA TRP A 133 0.95 2.10 -0.79
C TRP A 133 -0.52 2.19 -1.23
N TRP A 134 -1.41 1.47 -0.58
CA TRP A 134 -2.85 1.52 -0.85
C TRP A 134 -3.40 2.95 -0.64
N LYS A 135 -2.99 3.64 0.40
CA LYS A 135 -3.33 5.06 0.64
C LYS A 135 -2.93 5.94 -0.55
N GLN A 136 -1.70 5.81 -1.03
CA GLN A 136 -1.22 6.55 -2.19
C GLN A 136 -2.03 6.18 -3.44
N LEU A 137 -2.22 4.89 -3.67
CA LEU A 137 -2.94 4.38 -4.82
C LEU A 137 -4.34 5.03 -4.93
N PHE A 138 -5.13 4.95 -3.89
CA PHE A 138 -6.50 5.48 -3.91
C PHE A 138 -6.54 7.01 -3.76
N GLY A 139 -5.75 7.59 -2.87
CA GLY A 139 -5.74 9.03 -2.64
C GLY A 139 -5.38 9.84 -3.88
N GLU A 140 -4.30 9.47 -4.58
CA GLU A 140 -3.91 10.15 -5.82
C GLU A 140 -4.79 9.81 -7.03
N SER A 141 -5.42 8.64 -7.04
CA SER A 141 -6.27 8.23 -8.17
C SER A 141 -7.67 8.83 -8.10
N GLU A 142 -8.27 8.93 -6.92
CA GLU A 142 -9.65 9.36 -6.73
C GLU A 142 -9.80 10.82 -6.25
N GLY A 143 -8.85 11.34 -5.48
CA GLY A 143 -8.90 12.66 -4.86
C GLY A 143 -8.82 13.81 -5.86
N LYS A 144 -9.83 13.99 -6.73
CA LYS A 144 -9.89 14.95 -7.81
C LYS A 144 -11.29 15.54 -7.93
N ASP A 145 -11.38 16.77 -8.43
CA ASP A 145 -12.65 17.47 -8.71
C ASP A 145 -13.60 17.51 -7.50
N GLY A 146 -13.04 17.57 -6.28
CA GLY A 146 -13.81 17.55 -5.03
C GLY A 146 -14.46 16.19 -4.70
N LYS A 147 -14.00 15.13 -5.32
CA LYS A 147 -14.51 13.75 -5.15
C LYS A 147 -13.45 12.85 -4.52
N GLY A 148 -13.85 11.61 -4.23
CA GLY A 148 -13.01 10.55 -3.68
C GLY A 148 -13.16 10.38 -2.18
N LEU A 149 -12.94 9.16 -1.72
CA LEU A 149 -12.85 8.82 -0.30
C LEU A 149 -11.50 9.26 0.26
N PHE A 150 -11.47 9.67 1.52
CA PHE A 150 -10.21 9.89 2.23
C PHE A 150 -9.65 8.54 2.68
N PRO A 151 -8.52 8.07 2.13
CA PRO A 151 -7.93 6.80 2.53
C PRO A 151 -7.08 6.98 3.78
N ALA A 152 -7.44 6.29 4.85
CA ALA A 152 -6.67 6.18 6.09
C ALA A 152 -6.24 4.75 6.32
N ASN A 153 -5.27 4.52 7.22
CA ASN A 153 -4.89 3.19 7.67
C ASN A 153 -4.64 3.15 9.17
N LEU A 154 -4.91 2.01 9.80
CA LEU A 154 -4.66 1.75 11.21
C LEU A 154 -4.01 0.37 11.39
N SER A 155 -3.13 0.27 12.37
CA SER A 155 -2.46 -0.97 12.76
C SER A 155 -3.06 -1.50 14.06
N PHE A 156 -3.97 -2.45 13.97
CA PHE A 156 -4.55 -3.09 15.14
C PHE A 156 -3.64 -4.27 15.59
N SER A 157 -3.53 -4.56 16.88
CA SER A 157 -4.26 -4.02 18.07
C SER A 157 -3.76 -2.65 18.57
N THR A 158 -2.58 -2.18 18.13
CA THR A 158 -1.97 -0.94 18.66
C THR A 158 -2.94 0.24 18.58
N ASP A 159 -3.54 0.47 17.42
CA ASP A 159 -4.44 1.60 17.22
C ASP A 159 -5.85 1.39 17.79
N LEU A 160 -6.19 0.22 18.30
CA LEU A 160 -7.38 0.08 19.15
C LEU A 160 -7.27 0.91 20.43
N HIS A 161 -6.04 1.12 20.93
CA HIS A 161 -5.78 1.95 22.11
C HIS A 161 -5.73 3.46 21.81
N SER A 162 -5.75 3.86 20.54
CA SER A 162 -5.76 5.26 20.11
C SER A 162 -7.08 5.63 19.43
N MET A 163 -7.51 4.83 18.45
CA MET A 163 -8.63 5.13 17.57
C MET A 163 -9.88 4.27 17.82
N GLY A 164 -9.79 3.20 18.63
CA GLY A 164 -10.91 2.31 18.90
C GLY A 164 -12.13 3.03 19.47
N GLN A 165 -11.93 3.98 20.40
CA GLN A 165 -13.02 4.80 20.93
C GLN A 165 -13.70 5.64 19.83
N TYR A 166 -12.93 6.22 18.93
CA TYR A 166 -13.45 7.05 17.84
C TYR A 166 -14.25 6.21 16.83
N LEU A 167 -13.73 5.04 16.47
CA LEU A 167 -14.42 4.10 15.59
C LEU A 167 -15.73 3.62 16.23
N GLN A 168 -15.70 3.28 17.53
CA GLN A 168 -16.87 2.73 18.22
C GLN A 168 -17.97 3.76 18.47
N GLN A 169 -17.63 5.01 18.84
CA GLN A 169 -18.60 6.02 19.28
C GLN A 169 -18.46 7.40 18.61
N GLY A 170 -17.50 7.58 17.70
CA GLY A 170 -17.34 8.82 16.95
C GLY A 170 -18.40 9.01 15.84
N PRO A 171 -18.26 10.01 14.97
CA PRO A 171 -19.16 10.25 13.84
C PRO A 171 -19.22 9.07 12.85
N ARG A 172 -20.38 8.82 12.27
CA ARG A 172 -20.63 7.68 11.37
C ARG A 172 -20.34 7.98 9.89
N HIS A 173 -19.25 8.71 9.60
CA HIS A 173 -18.86 9.08 8.24
C HIS A 173 -17.71 8.23 7.66
N MET A 174 -17.41 7.08 8.29
CA MET A 174 -16.35 6.17 7.88
C MET A 174 -16.85 4.73 7.77
N PHE A 175 -16.05 3.91 7.10
CA PHE A 175 -16.15 2.45 7.07
C PHE A 175 -14.76 1.84 7.13
N GLU A 176 -14.69 0.57 7.48
CA GLU A 176 -13.44 -0.18 7.61
C GLU A 176 -13.27 -1.19 6.48
N THR A 177 -12.03 -1.33 6.02
CA THR A 177 -11.55 -2.41 5.16
C THR A 177 -10.46 -3.15 5.91
N VAL A 178 -10.82 -4.31 6.48
CA VAL A 178 -9.94 -5.11 7.36
C VAL A 178 -9.19 -6.13 6.55
N LEU A 179 -7.88 -6.17 6.70
CA LEU A 179 -6.99 -7.18 6.13
C LEU A 179 -6.63 -8.20 7.22
N TRP A 180 -6.98 -9.45 6.99
CA TRP A 180 -6.68 -10.57 7.87
C TRP A 180 -5.79 -11.60 7.16
N VAL A 181 -4.78 -12.12 7.88
CA VAL A 181 -3.91 -13.20 7.41
C VAL A 181 -4.22 -14.47 8.20
N ASP A 182 -4.65 -15.52 7.53
CA ASP A 182 -5.09 -16.76 8.18
C ASP A 182 -3.93 -17.55 8.75
N GLU A 183 -2.82 -17.68 7.99
CA GLU A 183 -1.62 -18.40 8.37
C GLU A 183 -0.43 -17.44 8.56
N PRO A 184 -0.07 -17.04 9.79
CA PRO A 184 1.12 -16.23 10.02
C PRO A 184 2.39 -17.07 9.80
N ASP A 185 3.51 -16.41 9.47
CA ASP A 185 4.80 -17.11 9.33
C ASP A 185 5.28 -17.79 10.61
N VAL A 186 4.95 -17.19 11.74
CA VAL A 186 5.31 -17.69 13.08
C VAL A 186 4.13 -17.48 14.03
N ASP A 187 3.80 -18.49 14.79
CA ASP A 187 2.85 -18.38 15.89
C ASP A 187 3.49 -18.90 17.18
N TRP A 188 3.30 -18.16 18.27
CA TRP A 188 3.86 -18.48 19.57
C TRP A 188 2.76 -18.95 20.49
N SER A 189 2.95 -20.12 21.13
CA SER A 189 2.05 -20.60 22.17
C SER A 189 2.27 -19.83 23.47
N ILE A 190 1.17 -19.44 24.10
CA ILE A 190 1.17 -18.75 25.38
C ILE A 190 1.51 -19.77 26.47
N THR A 191 2.57 -19.47 27.24
CA THR A 191 2.98 -20.31 28.39
C THR A 191 2.30 -19.79 29.64
N GLY A 192 1.83 -20.73 30.50
CA GLY A 192 1.29 -20.38 31.79
C GLY A 192 2.39 -19.95 32.79
N LEU A 193 2.03 -19.05 33.70
CA LEU A 193 2.94 -18.62 34.79
C LEU A 193 2.96 -19.62 35.96
N GLY A 194 2.06 -20.62 35.94
CA GLY A 194 1.90 -21.57 37.03
C GLY A 194 1.09 -21.04 38.21
N ASP A 195 0.56 -19.84 38.11
CA ASP A 195 -0.37 -19.23 39.07
C ASP A 195 -1.41 -18.37 38.36
N GLU A 196 -2.39 -17.86 39.07
CA GLU A 196 -3.48 -17.00 38.53
C GLU A 196 -3.21 -15.49 38.67
N THR A 197 -1.94 -15.08 38.82
CA THR A 197 -1.58 -13.71 39.21
C THR A 197 -2.01 -12.67 38.16
N ASP A 198 -1.94 -13.00 36.86
CA ASP A 198 -2.31 -12.10 35.76
C ASP A 198 -3.74 -12.32 35.22
N GLY A 199 -4.44 -13.37 35.70
CA GLY A 199 -5.78 -13.71 35.25
C GLY A 199 -5.86 -14.24 33.81
N LEU A 200 -4.74 -14.64 33.19
CA LEU A 200 -4.65 -15.07 31.79
C LEU A 200 -4.52 -16.60 31.60
N SER A 201 -4.68 -17.41 32.65
CA SER A 201 -4.55 -18.88 32.57
C SER A 201 -5.46 -19.51 31.51
N TYR A 202 -6.59 -18.91 31.20
CA TYR A 202 -7.50 -19.38 30.15
C TYR A 202 -6.89 -19.30 28.73
N LEU A 203 -5.77 -18.59 28.54
CA LEU A 203 -5.04 -18.48 27.28
C LEU A 203 -3.88 -19.49 27.16
N GLU A 204 -3.54 -20.19 28.23
CA GLU A 204 -2.44 -21.15 28.23
C GLU A 204 -2.58 -22.20 27.13
N GLY A 205 -1.50 -22.43 26.38
CA GLY A 205 -1.44 -23.34 25.25
C GLY A 205 -2.10 -22.81 23.95
N LYS A 206 -2.72 -21.65 23.97
CA LYS A 206 -3.25 -21.01 22.75
C LYS A 206 -2.15 -20.25 22.02
N GLY A 207 -2.27 -20.15 20.69
CA GLY A 207 -1.37 -19.33 19.87
C GLY A 207 -1.68 -17.84 19.99
N LEU A 208 -0.68 -16.99 19.80
CA LEU A 208 -0.89 -15.53 19.71
C LEU A 208 -1.81 -15.17 18.55
N ASN A 209 -1.69 -15.88 17.40
CA ASN A 209 -2.58 -15.67 16.25
C ASN A 209 -4.04 -15.95 16.59
N TYR A 210 -4.32 -16.95 17.43
CA TYR A 210 -5.67 -17.20 17.93
C TYR A 210 -6.21 -15.99 18.70
N VAL A 211 -5.41 -15.42 19.61
CA VAL A 211 -5.84 -14.23 20.39
C VAL A 211 -6.05 -13.03 19.49
N ASN A 212 -5.14 -12.82 18.53
CA ASN A 212 -5.24 -11.75 17.55
C ASN A 212 -6.49 -11.90 16.66
N LYS A 213 -6.83 -13.12 16.26
CA LYS A 213 -8.07 -13.43 15.53
C LYS A 213 -9.32 -13.08 16.32
N ILE A 214 -9.38 -13.45 17.58
CA ILE A 214 -10.50 -13.12 18.46
C ILE A 214 -10.61 -11.59 18.65
N ALA A 215 -9.48 -10.90 18.76
CA ALA A 215 -9.48 -9.43 18.82
C ALA A 215 -10.02 -8.81 17.53
N MET A 216 -9.64 -9.33 16.37
CA MET A 216 -10.16 -8.91 15.07
C MET A 216 -11.66 -9.15 14.95
N GLU A 217 -12.13 -10.36 15.25
CA GLU A 217 -13.55 -10.72 15.18
C GLU A 217 -14.41 -9.87 16.12
N ALA A 218 -13.96 -9.69 17.37
CA ALA A 218 -14.68 -8.92 18.37
C ALA A 218 -14.75 -7.43 18.05
N SER A 219 -13.65 -6.82 17.62
CA SER A 219 -13.65 -5.41 17.24
C SER A 219 -14.45 -5.15 15.97
N THR A 220 -14.31 -5.99 14.94
CA THR A 220 -15.09 -5.92 13.70
C THR A 220 -16.58 -6.03 13.96
N GLN A 221 -17.00 -6.98 14.82
CA GLN A 221 -18.41 -7.11 15.22
C GLN A 221 -18.89 -5.85 15.96
N ALA A 222 -18.13 -5.38 16.95
CA ALA A 222 -18.51 -4.22 17.75
C ALA A 222 -18.64 -2.94 16.90
N HIS A 223 -17.69 -2.70 15.99
CA HIS A 223 -17.72 -1.55 15.09
C HIS A 223 -18.91 -1.63 14.12
N SER A 224 -19.15 -2.81 13.55
CA SER A 224 -20.29 -3.03 12.66
C SER A 224 -21.65 -2.82 13.36
N GLU A 225 -21.84 -3.39 14.56
CA GLU A 225 -23.02 -3.16 15.40
C GLU A 225 -23.15 -1.68 15.81
N GLY A 226 -22.01 -0.99 15.97
CA GLY A 226 -21.95 0.45 16.22
C GLY A 226 -22.26 1.31 15.00
N GLY A 227 -22.50 0.75 13.81
CA GLY A 227 -22.86 1.46 12.58
C GLY A 227 -21.65 1.91 11.73
N VAL A 228 -20.50 1.27 11.90
CA VAL A 228 -19.33 1.37 11.01
C VAL A 228 -19.34 0.15 10.09
N PRO A 229 -19.72 0.29 8.80
CA PRO A 229 -19.69 -0.82 7.86
C PRO A 229 -18.26 -1.37 7.74
N THR A 230 -18.13 -2.70 7.67
CA THR A 230 -16.82 -3.35 7.62
C THR A 230 -16.77 -4.32 6.46
N LEU A 231 -15.71 -4.22 5.65
CA LEU A 231 -15.33 -5.16 4.62
C LEU A 231 -14.15 -5.98 5.15
N LEU A 232 -14.15 -7.29 4.91
CA LEU A 232 -13.10 -8.18 5.38
C LEU A 232 -12.42 -8.86 4.18
N PHE A 233 -11.12 -8.69 4.08
CA PHE A 233 -10.26 -9.37 3.12
C PHE A 233 -9.42 -10.41 3.83
N HIS A 234 -9.50 -11.65 3.38
CA HIS A 234 -8.68 -12.75 3.86
C HIS A 234 -7.52 -13.02 2.93
N PHE A 235 -6.31 -12.98 3.47
CA PHE A 235 -5.13 -13.55 2.85
C PHE A 235 -4.86 -14.92 3.48
N SER A 236 -4.77 -15.98 2.69
CA SER A 236 -4.43 -17.30 3.24
C SER A 236 -3.08 -17.26 3.95
N ARG A 237 -2.10 -16.60 3.35
CA ARG A 237 -0.75 -16.36 3.88
C ARG A 237 -0.13 -15.13 3.21
N LEU A 238 0.95 -14.59 3.78
CA LEU A 238 1.75 -13.54 3.15
C LEU A 238 2.97 -14.15 2.46
N ASP A 239 2.81 -14.51 1.20
CA ASP A 239 3.90 -14.94 0.31
C ASP A 239 3.96 -14.06 -0.93
N ALA A 240 4.92 -14.33 -1.80
CA ALA A 240 5.14 -13.59 -3.04
C ALA A 240 3.92 -13.64 -3.96
N HIS A 241 3.30 -14.81 -4.08
CA HIS A 241 2.09 -15.02 -4.89
C HIS A 241 0.91 -14.17 -4.41
N THR A 242 0.58 -14.28 -3.11
CA THR A 242 -0.52 -13.53 -2.50
C THR A 242 -0.28 -12.03 -2.59
N PHE A 243 0.97 -11.58 -2.41
CA PHE A 243 1.33 -10.18 -2.57
C PHE A 243 1.08 -9.70 -4.01
N GLY A 244 1.54 -10.45 -5.01
CA GLY A 244 1.32 -10.13 -6.43
C GLY A 244 -0.15 -10.03 -6.79
N TYR A 245 -0.95 -11.01 -6.32
CA TYR A 245 -2.40 -11.00 -6.47
C TYR A 245 -3.05 -9.74 -5.87
N ALA A 246 -2.73 -9.44 -4.62
CA ALA A 246 -3.30 -8.30 -3.90
C ALA A 246 -2.95 -6.97 -4.57
N VAL A 247 -1.70 -6.79 -5.01
CA VAL A 247 -1.27 -5.57 -5.72
C VAL A 247 -2.11 -5.36 -6.98
N TYR A 248 -2.23 -6.38 -7.83
CA TYR A 248 -3.01 -6.25 -9.07
C TYR A 248 -4.50 -6.02 -8.78
N PHE A 249 -5.07 -6.76 -7.83
CA PHE A 249 -6.45 -6.62 -7.38
C PHE A 249 -6.77 -5.17 -6.99
N PHE A 250 -5.98 -4.56 -6.11
CA PHE A 250 -6.23 -3.19 -5.65
C PHE A 250 -5.97 -2.14 -6.73
N MET A 251 -5.01 -2.37 -7.64
CA MET A 251 -4.82 -1.51 -8.81
C MET A 251 -6.05 -1.50 -9.70
N MET A 252 -6.63 -2.66 -9.99
CA MET A 252 -7.85 -2.79 -10.79
C MET A 252 -9.07 -2.17 -10.08
N ALA A 253 -9.25 -2.48 -8.80
CA ALA A 253 -10.33 -1.92 -7.99
C ALA A 253 -10.26 -0.40 -7.93
N CYS A 254 -9.07 0.17 -7.76
CA CYS A 254 -8.84 1.60 -7.73
C CYS A 254 -9.19 2.26 -9.08
N ALA A 255 -8.73 1.68 -10.19
CA ALA A 255 -9.06 2.21 -11.52
C ALA A 255 -10.57 2.22 -11.76
N MET A 256 -11.26 1.12 -11.42
CA MET A 256 -12.72 1.01 -11.58
C MET A 256 -13.46 1.97 -10.65
N SER A 257 -13.04 2.13 -9.40
CA SER A 257 -13.65 3.06 -8.45
C SER A 257 -13.52 4.52 -8.93
N ALA A 258 -12.34 4.91 -9.43
CA ALA A 258 -12.13 6.23 -10.01
C ALA A 258 -13.00 6.48 -11.27
N TYR A 259 -13.17 5.49 -12.12
CA TYR A 259 -14.08 5.60 -13.28
C TYR A 259 -15.54 5.75 -12.86
N LEU A 260 -15.99 5.05 -11.82
CA LEU A 260 -17.33 5.24 -11.25
C LEU A 260 -17.54 6.66 -10.71
N LEU A 261 -16.48 7.27 -10.15
CA LEU A 261 -16.48 8.67 -9.73
C LEU A 261 -16.44 9.66 -10.92
N GLY A 262 -16.13 9.19 -12.12
CA GLY A 262 -15.95 10.01 -13.32
C GLY A 262 -14.66 10.83 -13.32
N VAL A 263 -13.59 10.31 -12.70
CA VAL A 263 -12.25 10.93 -12.69
C VAL A 263 -11.23 10.02 -13.36
N ASN A 264 -10.13 10.61 -13.85
CA ASN A 264 -9.04 9.84 -14.46
C ASN A 264 -8.14 9.25 -13.37
N PRO A 265 -8.03 7.90 -13.21
CA PRO A 265 -7.22 7.28 -12.17
C PRO A 265 -5.69 7.45 -12.37
N PHE A 266 -5.23 7.79 -13.58
CA PHE A 266 -3.82 7.69 -13.95
C PHE A 266 -3.05 9.02 -13.94
N ASN A 267 -3.70 10.14 -13.68
CA ASN A 267 -3.05 11.45 -13.54
C ASN A 267 -3.16 11.97 -12.10
N GLN A 268 -2.41 13.04 -11.77
CA GLN A 268 -2.41 13.70 -10.46
C GLN A 268 -2.14 15.21 -10.61
N PRO A 269 -3.06 16.00 -11.22
CA PRO A 269 -2.81 17.42 -11.53
C PRO A 269 -2.63 18.29 -10.27
N GLY A 270 -3.23 17.90 -9.14
CA GLY A 270 -3.18 18.69 -7.91
C GLY A 270 -1.77 18.86 -7.32
N VAL A 271 -0.88 17.89 -7.53
CA VAL A 271 0.48 17.94 -6.98
C VAL A 271 1.39 18.95 -7.68
N GLU A 272 1.06 19.38 -8.89
CA GLU A 272 1.88 20.32 -9.66
C GLU A 272 1.93 21.72 -9.03
N THR A 273 0.90 22.10 -8.28
CA THR A 273 0.84 23.43 -7.64
C THR A 273 1.89 23.56 -6.54
N TYR A 274 1.99 22.59 -5.62
CA TYR A 274 3.00 22.68 -4.56
C TYR A 274 4.41 22.45 -5.10
N LYS A 275 4.61 21.63 -6.13
CA LYS A 275 5.91 21.46 -6.77
C LYS A 275 6.43 22.76 -7.35
N ARG A 276 5.58 23.52 -8.07
CA ARG A 276 5.94 24.86 -8.56
C ARG A 276 6.27 25.84 -7.43
N ASN A 277 5.50 25.81 -6.34
CA ASN A 277 5.77 26.66 -5.17
C ASN A 277 7.10 26.31 -4.52
N MET A 278 7.40 25.01 -4.32
CA MET A 278 8.69 24.56 -3.81
C MET A 278 9.85 25.02 -4.69
N TYR A 279 9.74 24.81 -6.01
CA TYR A 279 10.78 25.24 -6.97
C TYR A 279 11.02 26.73 -6.86
N ARG A 280 9.97 27.56 -6.88
CA ARG A 280 10.06 29.00 -6.76
C ARG A 280 10.74 29.43 -5.45
N LEU A 281 10.35 28.85 -4.32
CA LEU A 281 10.94 29.21 -3.01
C LEU A 281 12.42 28.81 -2.91
N LEU A 282 12.79 27.64 -3.44
CA LEU A 282 14.17 27.19 -3.43
C LEU A 282 15.10 27.97 -4.36
N THR A 283 14.55 28.57 -5.44
CA THR A 283 15.35 29.34 -6.41
C THR A 283 15.35 30.85 -6.13
N SER A 284 14.40 31.37 -5.34
CA SER A 284 14.34 32.79 -5.00
C SER A 284 15.48 33.27 -4.08
N ASP A 285 16.15 32.38 -3.36
CA ASP A 285 17.30 32.72 -2.53
C ASP A 285 18.60 32.89 -3.35
N GLU A 286 18.65 32.41 -4.60
CA GLU A 286 19.81 32.60 -5.50
C GLU A 286 19.85 34.01 -6.12
N GLU A 287 18.73 34.74 -6.17
CA GLU A 287 18.66 36.12 -6.68
C GLU A 287 18.99 37.19 -5.61
N GLN A 288 19.16 36.79 -4.35
CA GLN A 288 19.47 37.69 -3.22
C GLN A 288 20.93 37.65 -2.74
N ASN A 289 21.79 36.83 -3.35
CA ASN A 289 23.22 36.76 -3.12
C ASN A 289 23.99 37.10 -4.42
#